data_201b4b11e3222f9a7cfae52622be586a
#
_entry.id   201b4b11e3222f9a7cfae52622be586a
#
_cell.length_a   1.000
_cell.length_b   1.000
_cell.length_c   1.000
_cell.angle_alpha   90.00
_cell.angle_beta   90.00
_cell.angle_gamma   90.00
#
_symmetry.space_group_name_H-M   'P 1'
#
loop_
_entity.id
_entity.type
_entity.pdbx_description
1 polymer ?
#
loop_
_entity_poly.entity_id
_entity_poly.type
_entity_poly.pdbx_seq_one_letter_code
_entity_poly.pdbx_strand_id
1 'polypeptide(L)'
;MRRTLAYILMAASLAVTAFIVHSCGIYSFTGTSIQPDEKTVTINYFEYKALKVNPSLSNMMTEAMQDKFLKLTKLEQVDIDGDLEIVGSITGYDVKATAVTANESVAQNRLTVTVRVDYINRKYPENGFENKSFTAYQDFDASQSLESVEATLCEDIVEQLCDDIFNATVAQW
;
A
#
# COMPACT_ATOMS: atom_id res chain seq x y z
N MET A 1 -46.16 45.98 -18.92
CA MET A 1 -46.32 44.50 -18.81
C MET A 1 -45.21 43.69 -19.50
N ARG A 2 -44.85 43.92 -20.76
CA ARG A 2 -43.78 43.11 -21.44
C ARG A 2 -42.39 43.30 -20.85
N ARG A 3 -42.01 44.49 -20.38
CA ARG A 3 -40.69 44.77 -19.76
C ARG A 3 -40.56 44.17 -18.35
N THR A 4 -41.62 44.19 -17.56
CA THR A 4 -41.66 43.59 -16.23
C THR A 4 -41.55 42.06 -16.28
N LEU A 5 -42.21 41.44 -17.27
CA LEU A 5 -42.09 39.99 -17.51
C LEU A 5 -40.68 39.58 -17.90
N ALA A 6 -39.98 40.40 -18.72
CA ALA A 6 -38.60 40.14 -19.11
C ALA A 6 -37.62 40.18 -17.92
N TYR A 7 -37.80 41.12 -16.98
CA TYR A 7 -36.97 41.20 -15.76
C TYR A 7 -37.23 40.04 -14.81
N ILE A 8 -38.43 39.54 -14.69
CA ILE A 8 -38.78 38.38 -13.86
C ILE A 8 -38.14 37.10 -14.45
N LEU A 9 -38.19 36.91 -15.77
CA LEU A 9 -37.57 35.78 -16.44
C LEU A 9 -36.04 35.81 -16.33
N MET A 10 -35.44 36.99 -16.41
CA MET A 10 -33.99 37.17 -16.26
C MET A 10 -33.52 36.92 -14.81
N ALA A 11 -34.30 37.37 -13.83
CA ALA A 11 -34.01 37.09 -12.41
C ALA A 11 -34.20 35.60 -12.06
N ALA A 12 -35.19 34.93 -12.61
CA ALA A 12 -35.38 33.49 -12.43
C ALA A 12 -34.29 32.68 -13.07
N SER A 13 -33.80 33.04 -14.26
CA SER A 13 -32.68 32.42 -14.92
C SER A 13 -31.36 32.56 -14.11
N LEU A 14 -31.13 33.73 -13.52
CA LEU A 14 -29.94 33.98 -12.67
C LEU A 14 -30.00 33.19 -11.36
N ALA A 15 -31.18 33.00 -10.78
CA ALA A 15 -31.37 32.19 -9.58
C ALA A 15 -31.14 30.70 -9.83
N VAL A 16 -31.56 30.17 -10.99
CA VAL A 16 -31.35 28.78 -11.37
C VAL A 16 -29.83 28.48 -11.62
N THR A 17 -29.12 29.41 -12.26
CA THR A 17 -27.68 29.26 -12.46
C THR A 17 -26.88 29.31 -11.14
N ALA A 18 -27.32 30.10 -10.15
CA ALA A 18 -26.67 30.16 -8.84
C ALA A 18 -26.84 28.85 -8.02
N PHE A 19 -27.91 28.09 -8.23
CA PHE A 19 -28.14 26.80 -7.57
C PHE A 19 -27.30 25.66 -8.13
N ILE A 20 -26.88 25.72 -9.40
CA ILE A 20 -26.08 24.65 -10.05
C ILE A 20 -24.63 24.68 -9.62
N VAL A 21 -24.06 25.81 -9.19
CA VAL A 21 -22.66 25.94 -8.81
C VAL A 21 -22.36 25.39 -7.39
N HIS A 22 -23.38 25.08 -6.58
CA HIS A 22 -23.19 24.55 -5.22
C HIS A 22 -23.09 23.02 -5.15
N SER A 23 -23.18 22.31 -6.28
CA SER A 23 -23.08 20.85 -6.36
C SER A 23 -21.68 20.34 -6.75
N CYS A 24 -20.63 21.15 -6.59
CA CYS A 24 -19.28 20.60 -6.61
C CYS A 24 -19.02 19.90 -5.28
N GLY A 25 -19.53 18.67 -5.15
CA GLY A 25 -19.03 17.72 -4.18
C GLY A 25 -17.50 17.66 -4.35
N ILE A 26 -16.78 17.90 -3.28
CA ILE A 26 -15.32 17.76 -3.21
C ILE A 26 -15.03 16.27 -3.48
N TYR A 27 -14.83 15.90 -4.72
CA TYR A 27 -14.21 14.64 -5.08
C TYR A 27 -12.74 14.76 -4.64
N SER A 28 -12.47 14.32 -3.42
CA SER A 28 -11.13 14.09 -2.95
C SER A 28 -10.58 12.87 -3.72
N PHE A 29 -9.83 13.11 -4.76
CA PHE A 29 -9.09 12.11 -5.51
C PHE A 29 -7.87 11.68 -4.67
N THR A 30 -8.12 11.10 -3.53
CA THR A 30 -7.09 10.44 -2.74
C THR A 30 -7.01 8.99 -3.17
N GLY A 31 -6.70 8.57 -4.26
CA GLY A 31 -6.46 7.20 -4.77
C GLY A 31 -6.50 6.02 -3.77
N THR A 32 -7.25 6.15 -2.69
CA THR A 32 -7.41 5.16 -1.62
C THR A 32 -8.88 4.81 -1.44
N SER A 33 -9.16 3.53 -1.18
CA SER A 33 -10.51 3.02 -0.88
C SER A 33 -10.95 3.27 0.58
N ILE A 34 -10.15 4.02 1.34
CA ILE A 34 -10.42 4.36 2.75
C ILE A 34 -11.71 5.16 2.87
N GLN A 35 -12.64 4.67 3.68
CA GLN A 35 -13.92 5.34 3.90
C GLN A 35 -13.76 6.57 4.80
N PRO A 36 -14.63 7.60 4.69
CA PRO A 36 -14.50 8.85 5.45
C PRO A 36 -14.57 8.69 6.97
N ASP A 37 -15.09 7.58 7.47
CA ASP A 37 -15.23 7.26 8.89
C ASP A 37 -14.09 6.38 9.43
N GLU A 38 -13.24 5.83 8.56
CA GLU A 38 -12.00 5.16 8.93
C GLU A 38 -10.93 6.20 9.25
N LYS A 39 -10.43 6.24 10.48
CA LYS A 39 -9.55 7.29 10.98
C LYS A 39 -8.20 6.80 11.46
N THR A 40 -8.14 5.54 11.89
CA THR A 40 -6.96 4.98 12.56
C THR A 40 -6.49 3.70 11.90
N VAL A 41 -5.18 3.46 11.99
CA VAL A 41 -4.54 2.22 11.53
C VAL A 41 -3.56 1.70 12.57
N THR A 42 -3.59 0.39 12.82
CA THR A 42 -2.58 -0.34 13.58
C THR A 42 -1.74 -1.17 12.62
N ILE A 43 -0.43 -0.99 12.65
CA ILE A 43 0.52 -1.79 11.90
C ILE A 43 1.36 -2.56 12.90
N ASN A 44 1.06 -3.86 13.02
CA ASN A 44 1.76 -4.73 13.94
C ASN A 44 3.20 -5.02 13.46
N TYR A 45 4.07 -5.33 14.40
CA TYR A 45 5.42 -5.75 14.08
C TYR A 45 5.41 -7.02 13.22
N PHE A 46 6.14 -7.01 12.11
CA PHE A 46 6.23 -8.15 11.21
C PHE A 46 7.09 -9.24 11.81
N GLU A 47 6.45 -10.32 12.25
CA GLU A 47 7.15 -11.45 12.87
C GLU A 47 8.03 -12.20 11.87
N TYR A 48 9.24 -12.57 12.28
CA TYR A 48 10.13 -13.37 11.44
C TYR A 48 9.90 -14.87 11.67
N LYS A 49 9.43 -15.57 10.64
CA LYS A 49 9.12 -17.02 10.67
C LYS A 49 9.88 -17.81 9.61
N ALA A 50 10.71 -17.16 8.79
CA ALA A 50 11.49 -17.84 7.77
C ALA A 50 12.66 -18.66 8.39
N LEU A 51 13.07 -19.73 7.69
CA LEU A 51 14.12 -20.63 8.19
C LEU A 51 15.52 -20.00 8.20
N LYS A 52 15.83 -19.21 7.18
CA LYS A 52 17.10 -18.46 7.12
C LYS A 52 16.91 -17.13 7.85
N VAL A 53 17.88 -16.76 8.66
CA VAL A 53 17.77 -15.62 9.56
C VAL A 53 18.31 -14.34 8.90
N ASN A 54 17.48 -13.31 8.83
CA ASN A 54 17.88 -11.93 8.60
C ASN A 54 17.28 -11.04 9.70
N PRO A 55 18.06 -10.65 10.73
CA PRO A 55 17.53 -9.97 11.92
C PRO A 55 16.96 -8.58 11.64
N SER A 56 17.40 -7.92 10.57
CA SER A 56 16.98 -6.53 10.25
C SER A 56 15.66 -6.45 9.48
N LEU A 57 15.29 -7.53 8.78
CA LEU A 57 14.19 -7.50 7.82
C LEU A 57 12.83 -7.21 8.46
N SER A 58 12.58 -7.70 9.67
CA SER A 58 11.35 -7.39 10.42
C SER A 58 11.20 -5.91 10.74
N ASN A 59 12.27 -5.28 11.20
CA ASN A 59 12.28 -3.84 11.46
C ASN A 59 12.07 -3.06 10.16
N MET A 60 12.83 -3.40 9.11
CA MET A 60 12.72 -2.73 7.80
C MET A 60 11.29 -2.81 7.25
N MET A 61 10.65 -3.99 7.29
CA MET A 61 9.27 -4.16 6.83
C MET A 61 8.29 -3.34 7.66
N THR A 62 8.43 -3.35 8.98
CA THR A 62 7.51 -2.66 9.88
C THR A 62 7.63 -1.14 9.69
N GLU A 63 8.83 -0.61 9.73
CA GLU A 63 9.09 0.83 9.55
C GLU A 63 8.67 1.32 8.15
N ALA A 64 9.01 0.57 7.09
CA ALA A 64 8.62 0.94 5.74
C ALA A 64 7.10 0.94 5.54
N MET A 65 6.38 -0.02 6.14
CA MET A 65 4.91 -0.05 6.08
C MET A 65 4.29 1.11 6.86
N GLN A 66 4.77 1.39 8.06
CA GLN A 66 4.33 2.55 8.87
C GLN A 66 4.56 3.86 8.12
N ASP A 67 5.75 4.06 7.58
CA ASP A 67 6.12 5.22 6.78
C ASP A 67 5.22 5.39 5.55
N LYS A 68 4.92 4.31 4.86
CA LYS A 68 4.06 4.33 3.67
C LYS A 68 2.65 4.79 4.00
N PHE A 69 2.03 4.23 5.05
CA PHE A 69 0.71 4.66 5.51
C PHE A 69 0.69 6.11 5.98
N LEU A 70 1.71 6.53 6.74
CA LEU A 70 1.84 7.92 7.20
C LEU A 70 1.96 8.92 6.03
N LYS A 71 2.68 8.57 4.97
CA LYS A 71 2.92 9.45 3.82
C LYS A 71 1.76 9.50 2.84
N LEU A 72 1.06 8.36 2.65
CA LEU A 72 0.08 8.21 1.57
C LEU A 72 -1.38 8.26 2.03
N THR A 73 -1.63 8.25 3.35
CA THR A 73 -2.98 8.30 3.91
C THR A 73 -3.13 9.44 4.91
N LYS A 74 -4.37 9.68 5.35
CA LYS A 74 -4.69 10.61 6.43
C LYS A 74 -5.02 9.88 7.73
N LEU A 75 -4.72 8.57 7.79
CA LEU A 75 -4.98 7.75 8.97
C LEU A 75 -3.98 8.10 10.08
N GLU A 76 -4.48 8.17 11.30
CA GLU A 76 -3.65 8.26 12.49
C GLU A 76 -3.16 6.87 12.87
N GLN A 77 -1.84 6.70 13.04
CA GLN A 77 -1.29 5.44 13.52
C GLN A 77 -1.50 5.31 15.02
N VAL A 78 -2.05 4.17 15.43
CA VAL A 78 -2.28 3.81 16.83
C VAL A 78 -1.70 2.42 17.12
N ASP A 79 -1.26 2.20 18.35
CA ASP A 79 -0.58 0.96 18.73
C ASP A 79 -1.52 -0.25 18.74
N ILE A 80 -2.79 -0.05 19.09
CA ILE A 80 -3.79 -1.11 19.20
C ILE A 80 -5.17 -0.62 18.75
N ASP A 81 -5.99 -1.56 18.31
CA ASP A 81 -7.43 -1.35 18.02
C ASP A 81 -7.73 -0.24 17.00
N GLY A 82 -6.85 -0.04 16.01
CA GLY A 82 -7.15 0.83 14.88
C GLY A 82 -8.37 0.35 14.08
N ASP A 83 -9.04 1.28 13.39
CA ASP A 83 -10.13 0.93 12.47
C ASP A 83 -9.67 -0.07 11.40
N LEU A 84 -8.44 0.12 10.93
CA LEU A 84 -7.70 -0.80 10.06
C LEU A 84 -6.55 -1.43 10.84
N GLU A 85 -6.29 -2.70 10.60
CA GLU A 85 -5.18 -3.40 11.25
C GLU A 85 -4.44 -4.28 10.24
N ILE A 86 -3.11 -4.22 10.26
CA ILE A 86 -2.22 -5.04 9.45
C ILE A 86 -1.39 -5.91 10.37
N VAL A 87 -1.52 -7.23 10.18
CA VAL A 87 -0.72 -8.24 10.88
C VAL A 87 0.11 -8.98 9.85
N GLY A 88 1.43 -8.89 9.94
CA GLY A 88 2.34 -9.47 8.96
C GLY A 88 3.33 -10.47 9.56
N SER A 89 3.75 -11.44 8.76
CA SER A 89 4.86 -12.31 9.08
C SER A 89 5.70 -12.64 7.85
N ILE A 90 7.02 -12.59 8.00
CA ILE A 90 7.98 -12.97 6.98
C ILE A 90 8.11 -14.50 7.03
N THR A 91 7.59 -15.17 6.02
CA THR A 91 7.49 -16.64 5.99
C THR A 91 8.52 -17.29 5.06
N GLY A 92 9.13 -16.52 4.16
CA GLY A 92 10.16 -16.99 3.24
C GLY A 92 11.30 -15.98 3.08
N TYR A 93 12.52 -16.50 3.09
CA TYR A 93 13.74 -15.78 2.76
C TYR A 93 14.69 -16.78 2.09
N ASP A 94 14.83 -16.70 0.78
CA ASP A 94 15.49 -17.75 -0.01
C ASP A 94 16.41 -17.15 -1.07
N VAL A 95 17.56 -17.80 -1.27
CA VAL A 95 18.47 -17.45 -2.37
C VAL A 95 18.63 -18.66 -3.27
N LYS A 96 18.37 -18.47 -4.56
CA LYS A 96 18.49 -19.51 -5.58
C LYS A 96 19.24 -19.00 -6.79
N ALA A 97 20.06 -19.86 -7.40
CA ALA A 97 20.61 -19.56 -8.72
C ALA A 97 19.51 -19.51 -9.77
N THR A 98 19.51 -18.47 -10.59
CA THR A 98 18.62 -18.37 -11.74
C THR A 98 19.22 -19.07 -12.94
N ALA A 99 18.36 -19.65 -13.80
CA ALA A 99 18.84 -20.28 -15.03
C ALA A 99 19.40 -19.20 -15.97
N VAL A 100 20.61 -19.43 -16.48
CA VAL A 100 21.19 -18.58 -17.52
C VAL A 100 20.40 -18.79 -18.82
N THR A 101 19.76 -17.72 -19.30
CA THR A 101 19.12 -17.75 -20.63
C THR A 101 20.14 -17.49 -21.73
N ALA A 102 19.87 -17.92 -22.95
CA ALA A 102 20.81 -17.83 -24.08
C ALA A 102 21.28 -16.39 -24.41
N ASN A 103 20.62 -15.39 -23.85
CA ASN A 103 20.96 -13.97 -24.05
C ASN A 103 21.65 -13.32 -22.83
N GLU A 104 21.77 -14.01 -21.70
CA GLU A 104 22.44 -13.51 -20.50
C GLU A 104 23.83 -14.14 -20.40
N SER A 105 24.84 -13.28 -20.42
CA SER A 105 26.25 -13.69 -20.36
C SER A 105 26.79 -13.87 -18.92
N VAL A 106 25.99 -13.55 -17.92
CA VAL A 106 26.39 -13.59 -16.51
C VAL A 106 25.40 -14.43 -15.70
N ALA A 107 25.93 -15.36 -14.91
CA ALA A 107 25.13 -16.14 -13.97
C ALA A 107 24.58 -15.23 -12.87
N GLN A 108 23.32 -15.40 -12.52
CA GLN A 108 22.64 -14.59 -11.50
C GLN A 108 22.10 -15.47 -10.37
N ASN A 109 22.04 -14.89 -9.19
CA ASN A 109 21.32 -15.41 -8.06
C ASN A 109 20.09 -14.54 -7.81
N ARG A 110 19.05 -15.11 -7.24
CA ARG A 110 17.80 -14.43 -6.87
C ARG A 110 17.57 -14.53 -5.38
N LEU A 111 17.48 -13.38 -4.70
CA LEU A 111 16.93 -13.29 -3.36
C LEU A 111 15.42 -13.13 -3.46
N THR A 112 14.67 -13.99 -2.78
CA THR A 112 13.21 -13.94 -2.72
C THR A 112 12.77 -13.83 -1.28
N VAL A 113 11.85 -12.89 -1.01
CA VAL A 113 11.20 -12.73 0.29
C VAL A 113 9.71 -12.95 0.11
N THR A 114 9.11 -13.70 1.03
CA THR A 114 7.67 -13.95 1.08
C THR A 114 7.12 -13.51 2.43
N VAL A 115 6.07 -12.71 2.38
CA VAL A 115 5.36 -12.20 3.55
C VAL A 115 3.92 -12.67 3.49
N ARG A 116 3.38 -13.09 4.63
CA ARG A 116 1.97 -13.40 4.79
C ARG A 116 1.33 -12.30 5.62
N VAL A 117 0.18 -11.80 5.17
CA VAL A 117 -0.50 -10.65 5.75
C VAL A 117 -1.98 -10.98 5.97
N ASP A 118 -2.46 -10.59 7.15
CA ASP A 118 -3.86 -10.44 7.48
C ASP A 118 -4.17 -8.94 7.49
N TYR A 119 -5.21 -8.55 6.78
CA TYR A 119 -5.74 -7.19 6.79
C TYR A 119 -7.14 -7.20 7.36
N ILE A 120 -7.32 -6.53 8.48
CA ILE A 120 -8.56 -6.47 9.23
C ILE A 120 -9.13 -5.07 9.10
N ASN A 121 -10.33 -4.96 8.54
CA ASN A 121 -11.11 -3.73 8.57
C ASN A 121 -12.24 -3.93 9.58
N ARG A 122 -12.18 -3.21 10.73
CA ARG A 122 -13.14 -3.37 11.82
C ARG A 122 -14.50 -2.77 11.50
N LYS A 123 -14.55 -1.78 10.61
CA LYS A 123 -15.80 -1.13 10.20
C LYS A 123 -16.47 -1.82 9.02
N TYR A 124 -15.67 -2.32 8.10
CA TYR A 124 -16.10 -3.00 6.86
C TYR A 124 -15.36 -4.34 6.72
N PRO A 125 -15.75 -5.36 7.50
CA PRO A 125 -15.04 -6.66 7.54
C PRO A 125 -14.93 -7.35 6.17
N GLU A 126 -15.87 -7.07 5.26
CA GLU A 126 -15.85 -7.58 3.89
C GLU A 126 -14.68 -7.08 3.05
N ASN A 127 -14.07 -5.97 3.42
CA ASN A 127 -12.88 -5.41 2.75
C ASN A 127 -11.58 -6.01 3.29
N GLY A 128 -11.63 -6.80 4.34
CA GLY A 128 -10.49 -7.50 4.92
C GLY A 128 -10.10 -8.76 4.14
N PHE A 129 -8.92 -9.28 4.44
CA PHE A 129 -8.48 -10.59 3.96
C PHE A 129 -7.56 -11.26 5.00
N GLU A 130 -7.49 -12.58 4.94
CA GLU A 130 -6.65 -13.38 5.82
C GLU A 130 -5.65 -14.22 5.00
N ASN A 131 -4.46 -14.44 5.59
CA ASN A 131 -3.43 -15.34 5.05
C ASN A 131 -3.00 -15.05 3.60
N LYS A 132 -3.12 -13.80 3.14
CA LYS A 132 -2.69 -13.43 1.80
C LYS A 132 -1.18 -13.36 1.71
N SER A 133 -0.62 -14.03 0.71
CA SER A 133 0.83 -14.12 0.50
C SER A 133 1.27 -13.08 -0.52
N PHE A 134 2.33 -12.35 -0.21
CA PHE A 134 3.02 -11.42 -1.09
C PHE A 134 4.46 -11.87 -1.24
N THR A 135 4.99 -11.79 -2.45
CA THR A 135 6.36 -12.25 -2.73
C THR A 135 7.02 -11.28 -3.67
N ALA A 136 8.19 -10.80 -3.28
CA ALA A 136 9.05 -9.99 -4.12
C ALA A 136 10.46 -10.59 -4.19
N TYR A 137 11.20 -10.22 -5.21
CA TYR A 137 12.55 -10.72 -5.42
C TYR A 137 13.45 -9.67 -6.08
N GLN A 138 14.76 -9.84 -5.88
CA GLN A 138 15.79 -9.10 -6.61
C GLN A 138 16.88 -10.06 -7.07
N ASP A 139 17.35 -9.83 -8.29
CA ASP A 139 18.44 -10.59 -8.88
C ASP A 139 19.78 -9.88 -8.65
N PHE A 140 20.84 -10.65 -8.41
CA PHE A 140 22.17 -10.13 -8.23
C PHE A 140 23.23 -11.03 -8.89
N ASP A 141 24.38 -10.46 -9.23
CA ASP A 141 25.46 -11.17 -9.89
C ASP A 141 25.97 -12.34 -9.01
N ALA A 142 26.03 -13.54 -9.57
CA ALA A 142 26.48 -14.73 -8.85
C ALA A 142 27.97 -14.67 -8.41
N SER A 143 28.76 -13.74 -8.96
CA SER A 143 30.13 -13.47 -8.50
C SER A 143 30.20 -12.67 -7.20
N GLN A 144 29.08 -12.02 -6.79
CA GLN A 144 28.98 -11.26 -5.55
C GLN A 144 28.54 -12.18 -4.39
N SER A 145 29.07 -11.93 -3.21
CA SER A 145 28.52 -12.58 -2.01
C SER A 145 27.19 -11.91 -1.60
N LEU A 146 26.24 -12.70 -1.11
CA LEU A 146 24.97 -12.14 -0.60
C LEU A 146 25.22 -11.05 0.44
N GLU A 147 26.13 -11.28 1.39
CA GLU A 147 26.44 -10.33 2.45
C GLU A 147 26.84 -8.94 1.96
N SER A 148 27.48 -8.86 0.78
CA SER A 148 27.92 -7.57 0.22
C SER A 148 26.78 -6.73 -0.39
N VAL A 149 25.68 -7.37 -0.78
CA VAL A 149 24.55 -6.74 -1.48
C VAL A 149 23.21 -6.86 -0.74
N GLU A 150 23.17 -7.67 0.32
CA GLU A 150 21.95 -8.04 1.04
C GLU A 150 21.13 -6.82 1.51
N ALA A 151 21.80 -5.80 2.05
CA ALA A 151 21.13 -4.62 2.56
C ALA A 151 20.34 -3.91 1.45
N THR A 152 20.99 -3.64 0.32
CA THR A 152 20.33 -2.97 -0.84
C THR A 152 19.23 -3.84 -1.44
N LEU A 153 19.47 -5.15 -1.61
CA LEU A 153 18.45 -6.06 -2.12
C LEU A 153 17.22 -6.12 -1.20
N CYS A 154 17.43 -6.12 0.11
CA CYS A 154 16.35 -6.11 1.09
C CYS A 154 15.56 -4.80 1.06
N GLU A 155 16.23 -3.64 0.90
CA GLU A 155 15.55 -2.34 0.74
C GLU A 155 14.61 -2.35 -0.47
N ASP A 156 15.10 -2.75 -1.64
CA ASP A 156 14.29 -2.82 -2.88
C ASP A 156 13.12 -3.80 -2.74
N ILE A 157 13.36 -4.97 -2.15
CA ILE A 157 12.32 -6.00 -1.93
C ILE A 157 11.25 -5.51 -0.94
N VAL A 158 11.67 -4.86 0.15
CA VAL A 158 10.76 -4.31 1.16
C VAL A 158 9.89 -3.22 0.56
N GLU A 159 10.48 -2.31 -0.25
CA GLU A 159 9.72 -1.28 -0.95
C GLU A 159 8.63 -1.90 -1.83
N GLN A 160 8.98 -2.90 -2.65
CA GLN A 160 8.02 -3.59 -3.51
C GLN A 160 6.94 -4.32 -2.72
N LEU A 161 7.29 -5.05 -1.65
CA LEU A 161 6.32 -5.73 -0.79
C LEU A 161 5.37 -4.74 -0.12
N CYS A 162 5.89 -3.60 0.36
CA CYS A 162 5.05 -2.56 0.95
C CYS A 162 4.11 -1.92 -0.07
N ASP A 163 4.53 -1.74 -1.33
CA ASP A 163 3.66 -1.28 -2.40
C ASP A 163 2.53 -2.27 -2.68
N ASP A 164 2.87 -3.54 -2.82
CA ASP A 164 1.90 -4.60 -3.11
C ASP A 164 0.87 -4.76 -1.98
N ILE A 165 1.33 -4.72 -0.71
CA ILE A 165 0.44 -4.81 0.45
C ILE A 165 -0.44 -3.57 0.55
N PHE A 166 0.11 -2.37 0.41
CA PHE A 166 -0.64 -1.12 0.43
C PHE A 166 -1.72 -1.08 -0.65
N ASN A 167 -1.36 -1.47 -1.88
CA ASN A 167 -2.30 -1.54 -2.99
C ASN A 167 -3.41 -2.57 -2.74
N ALA A 168 -3.08 -3.70 -2.11
CA ALA A 168 -4.06 -4.73 -1.80
C ALA A 168 -4.98 -4.37 -0.62
N THR A 169 -4.59 -3.43 0.23
CA THR A 169 -5.35 -3.02 1.42
C THR A 169 -6.19 -1.77 1.17
N VAL A 170 -5.56 -0.65 0.87
CA VAL A 170 -6.22 0.67 0.86
C VAL A 170 -6.21 1.39 -0.50
N ALA A 171 -5.55 0.86 -1.51
CA ALA A 171 -5.51 1.43 -2.85
C ALA A 171 -6.26 0.56 -3.90
N GLN A 172 -7.30 -0.16 -3.47
CA GLN A 172 -8.11 -0.96 -4.40
C GLN A 172 -8.93 -0.04 -5.32
N TRP A 173 -8.72 -0.19 -6.61
CA TRP A 173 -9.42 0.52 -7.72
C TRP A 173 -10.52 -0.35 -8.30
#